data_f8aa24c876b6129e4fc56f185be95dcd
#
_entry.id   f8aa24c876b6129e4fc56f185be95dcd
#
_cell.length_a   1.000
_cell.length_b   1.000
_cell.length_c   1.000
_cell.angle_alpha   90.00
_cell.angle_beta   90.00
_cell.angle_gamma   90.00
#
_symmetry.space_group_name_H-M   'P 1'
#
loop_
_entity.id
_entity.type
_entity.pdbx_description
1 polymer ?
#
loop_
_entity_poly.entity_id
_entity_poly.type
_entity_poly.pdbx_seq_one_letter_code
_entity_poly.pdbx_strand_id
1 'polypeptide(L)'
;MAAGNCCHVFSENIGENFDDFTAQRICPSKFQRVPTGESAEGSFSYGSNKGSKYTKELAEHFYETMCTIRKFEESVKHDFLNGEIPGFVHLYIGEEAIATGVCSALRKDDMIESTHRGHGHCVAKGADVNRMMAEIFGKKTGLCQGRGGSMHIADFSVGMLGANGVVGGGYNLATGAALASKMILKNDRVSVVFFGDGASNRGTFHEAMNVASAWKLPVIFVNEMNCWASTTPYRTTCNVENISDRAAGYHVPGVIVDGQDVFAVYEAAKEAVARARAGEGPTFIEAKTYRIEGHFVGDPELYRDHAETQKIYHDTDPLKMFRAKAAKLKLMTAEECDAIDAKCEQKIKDAKEYAMQSEYADASEYMKYVYVDD
;
A
#
# COMPACT_ATOMS: atom_id res chain seq x y z
N MET A 1 0.33 -57.32 -17.02
CA MET A 1 -1.15 -57.24 -17.14
C MET A 1 -1.68 -56.40 -15.98
N ALA A 2 -2.55 -55.46 -16.30
CA ALA A 2 -3.29 -54.57 -15.42
C ALA A 2 -2.56 -53.33 -14.89
N ALA A 3 -2.34 -52.36 -15.77
CA ALA A 3 -2.33 -50.93 -15.44
C ALA A 3 -3.37 -50.30 -16.37
N GLY A 4 -4.53 -50.05 -15.88
CA GLY A 4 -5.61 -49.40 -16.62
C GLY A 4 -6.71 -48.97 -15.66
N ASN A 5 -7.12 -47.72 -15.82
CA ASN A 5 -8.31 -47.10 -15.25
C ASN A 5 -8.23 -46.52 -13.81
N CYS A 6 -7.57 -45.39 -13.68
CA CYS A 6 -7.86 -44.46 -12.57
C CYS A 6 -8.00 -42.99 -12.99
N CYS A 7 -8.10 -42.68 -14.29
CA CYS A 7 -8.18 -41.29 -14.78
C CYS A 7 -9.53 -40.89 -15.39
N HIS A 8 -10.60 -41.73 -15.29
CA HIS A 8 -11.85 -41.41 -15.99
C HIS A 8 -13.07 -41.11 -15.09
N VAL A 9 -12.90 -40.87 -13.81
CA VAL A 9 -14.03 -40.58 -12.89
C VAL A 9 -14.06 -39.09 -12.44
N PHE A 10 -13.12 -38.23 -12.89
CA PHE A 10 -13.08 -36.83 -12.47
C PHE A 10 -13.53 -35.83 -13.52
N SER A 11 -14.01 -36.22 -14.69
CA SER A 11 -14.31 -35.26 -15.77
C SER A 11 -15.80 -34.97 -16.03
N GLU A 12 -16.75 -35.63 -15.37
CA GLU A 12 -18.17 -35.49 -15.67
C GLU A 12 -19.02 -34.75 -14.62
N ASN A 13 -18.47 -34.31 -13.49
CA ASN A 13 -19.26 -33.61 -12.45
C ASN A 13 -18.75 -32.21 -12.07
N ILE A 14 -17.87 -31.56 -12.86
CA ILE A 14 -17.35 -30.22 -12.55
C ILE A 14 -18.01 -29.13 -13.39
N GLY A 15 -18.80 -29.48 -14.43
CA GLY A 15 -19.33 -28.53 -15.43
C GLY A 15 -20.51 -27.66 -14.99
N GLU A 16 -21.32 -28.06 -14.03
CA GLU A 16 -22.59 -27.34 -13.74
C GLU A 16 -22.60 -26.57 -12.41
N ASN A 17 -21.57 -26.66 -11.57
CA ASN A 17 -21.53 -25.95 -10.30
C ASN A 17 -20.45 -24.84 -10.21
N PHE A 18 -19.66 -24.62 -11.27
CA PHE A 18 -18.59 -23.61 -11.22
C PHE A 18 -19.12 -22.19 -11.49
N ASP A 19 -20.14 -22.05 -12.32
CA ASP A 19 -20.73 -20.75 -12.66
C ASP A 19 -21.60 -20.18 -11.52
N ASP A 20 -22.26 -21.05 -10.75
CA ASP A 20 -23.07 -20.64 -9.58
C ASP A 20 -22.20 -20.30 -8.36
N PHE A 21 -20.98 -20.88 -8.29
CA PHE A 21 -20.05 -20.61 -7.19
C PHE A 21 -19.29 -19.30 -7.38
N THR A 22 -19.09 -18.87 -8.63
CA THR A 22 -18.39 -17.62 -8.98
C THR A 22 -19.31 -16.41 -8.92
N ALA A 23 -20.57 -16.52 -9.32
CA ALA A 23 -21.46 -15.37 -9.40
C ALA A 23 -21.95 -14.83 -8.04
N GLN A 24 -22.00 -15.66 -6.98
CA GLN A 24 -22.49 -15.24 -5.65
C GLN A 24 -21.39 -14.81 -4.66
N ARG A 25 -20.11 -14.99 -4.98
CA ARG A 25 -18.97 -14.66 -4.10
C ARG A 25 -18.03 -13.58 -4.67
N ILE A 26 -18.31 -13.05 -5.83
CA ILE A 26 -17.64 -11.86 -6.36
C ILE A 26 -18.10 -10.68 -5.52
N CYS A 27 -17.18 -9.94 -4.98
CA CYS A 27 -17.31 -8.77 -4.11
C CYS A 27 -18.76 -8.28 -3.94
N PRO A 28 -19.34 -8.31 -2.76
CA PRO A 28 -20.74 -7.90 -2.63
C PRO A 28 -20.87 -6.49 -3.21
N SER A 29 -21.90 -6.25 -4.03
CA SER A 29 -22.30 -4.94 -4.56
C SER A 29 -22.67 -3.91 -3.46
N LYS A 30 -22.32 -4.20 -2.24
CA LYS A 30 -22.33 -3.35 -1.07
C LYS A 30 -20.92 -3.39 -0.49
N PHE A 31 -20.08 -2.46 -0.92
CA PHE A 31 -19.01 -1.94 -0.09
C PHE A 31 -19.72 -1.36 1.16
N GLN A 32 -19.99 -2.20 2.13
CA GLN A 32 -20.49 -1.72 3.40
C GLN A 32 -19.34 -0.93 3.99
N ARG A 33 -19.45 0.40 3.95
CA ARG A 33 -18.61 1.27 4.78
C ARG A 33 -18.62 0.63 6.16
N VAL A 34 -17.44 0.33 6.70
CA VAL A 34 -17.32 0.02 8.11
C VAL A 34 -17.93 1.25 8.83
N PRO A 35 -19.03 1.12 9.58
CA PRO A 35 -19.60 2.27 10.26
C PRO A 35 -18.49 2.86 11.15
N THR A 36 -18.20 4.13 10.95
CA THR A 36 -17.33 4.88 11.86
C THR A 36 -18.07 4.99 13.19
N GLY A 37 -17.92 3.99 14.08
CA GLY A 37 -18.46 4.12 15.42
C GLY A 37 -19.12 2.94 16.10
N GLU A 38 -19.14 1.72 15.54
CA GLU A 38 -19.58 0.55 16.31
C GLU A 38 -18.47 -0.52 16.29
N SER A 39 -17.76 -0.59 17.40
CA SER A 39 -16.75 -1.60 17.69
C SER A 39 -17.43 -2.92 18.03
N ALA A 40 -16.92 -4.02 17.44
CA ALA A 40 -17.05 -5.33 18.05
C ALA A 40 -16.55 -5.24 19.51
N GLU A 41 -17.25 -5.86 20.45
CA GLU A 41 -16.97 -5.76 21.90
C GLU A 41 -15.53 -6.13 22.22
N GLY A 42 -14.77 -5.15 22.44
CA GLY A 42 -13.36 -4.94 22.75
C GLY A 42 -13.12 -3.44 22.67
N SER A 43 -14.12 -2.66 23.19
CA SER A 43 -14.32 -1.24 22.95
C SER A 43 -13.19 -0.38 23.47
N PHE A 44 -12.46 0.28 22.58
CA PHE A 44 -11.80 1.54 22.88
C PHE A 44 -12.80 2.69 22.65
N SER A 45 -13.34 3.24 23.71
CA SER A 45 -14.23 4.39 23.67
C SER A 45 -13.43 5.66 23.41
N TYR A 46 -13.66 6.31 22.27
CA TYR A 46 -13.15 7.65 22.02
C TYR A 46 -13.99 8.70 22.75
N GLY A 47 -13.39 9.35 23.72
CA GLY A 47 -14.00 10.46 24.45
C GLY A 47 -14.28 11.66 23.53
N SER A 48 -15.49 12.21 23.61
CA SER A 48 -15.93 13.41 22.90
C SER A 48 -15.24 14.66 23.47
N ASN A 49 -14.24 15.19 22.78
CA ASN A 49 -13.69 16.50 23.06
C ASN A 49 -14.30 17.56 22.12
N LYS A 50 -14.74 18.67 22.68
CA LYS A 50 -15.29 19.83 21.96
C LYS A 50 -14.15 20.61 21.28
N GLY A 51 -13.82 20.21 20.04
CA GLY A 51 -12.79 20.81 19.18
C GLY A 51 -12.33 19.77 18.16
N SER A 52 -11.86 20.19 16.96
CA SER A 52 -11.26 19.23 16.04
C SER A 52 -10.03 18.60 16.68
N LYS A 53 -9.98 17.27 16.69
CA LYS A 53 -8.84 16.46 17.17
C LYS A 53 -7.57 16.70 16.31
N TYR A 54 -7.75 17.25 15.11
CA TYR A 54 -6.71 17.44 14.10
C TYR A 54 -6.42 18.93 13.91
N THR A 55 -5.16 19.25 13.63
CA THR A 55 -4.75 20.61 13.29
C THR A 55 -4.91 20.84 11.78
N LYS A 56 -4.96 22.13 11.37
CA LYS A 56 -5.03 22.51 9.97
C LYS A 56 -3.77 22.05 9.22
N GLU A 57 -2.61 22.21 9.81
CA GLU A 57 -1.31 21.84 9.24
C GLU A 57 -1.24 20.32 8.95
N LEU A 58 -1.80 19.49 9.84
CA LEU A 58 -1.87 18.05 9.61
C LEU A 58 -2.83 17.72 8.45
N ALA A 59 -3.96 18.42 8.37
CA ALA A 59 -4.90 18.26 7.27
C ALA A 59 -4.30 18.69 5.92
N GLU A 60 -3.60 19.81 5.88
CA GLU A 60 -2.86 20.27 4.70
C GLU A 60 -1.80 19.25 4.27
N HIS A 61 -1.03 18.72 5.22
CA HIS A 61 -0.04 17.67 4.96
C HIS A 61 -0.69 16.40 4.37
N PHE A 62 -1.80 15.93 4.93
CA PHE A 62 -2.51 14.77 4.39
C PHE A 62 -2.96 15.01 2.96
N TYR A 63 -3.58 16.17 2.71
CA TYR A 63 -4.11 16.46 1.39
C TYR A 63 -2.99 16.64 0.35
N GLU A 64 -1.93 17.39 0.70
CA GLU A 64 -0.77 17.60 -0.19
C GLU A 64 -0.09 16.26 -0.52
N THR A 65 0.04 15.36 0.46
CA THR A 65 0.66 14.05 0.23
C THR A 65 -0.19 13.18 -0.69
N MET A 66 -1.49 13.04 -0.40
CA MET A 66 -2.42 12.27 -1.24
C MET A 66 -2.50 12.85 -2.66
N CYS A 67 -2.58 14.18 -2.78
CA CYS A 67 -2.61 14.85 -4.08
C CYS A 67 -1.30 14.65 -4.85
N THR A 68 -0.14 14.74 -4.18
CA THR A 68 1.16 14.48 -4.81
C THR A 68 1.22 13.05 -5.34
N ILE A 69 0.76 12.05 -4.58
CA ILE A 69 0.69 10.65 -5.01
C ILE A 69 -0.19 10.55 -6.26
N ARG A 70 -1.42 11.07 -6.21
CA ARG A 70 -2.37 11.01 -7.32
C ARG A 70 -1.78 11.63 -8.60
N LYS A 71 -1.22 12.82 -8.51
CA LYS A 71 -0.65 13.54 -9.67
C LYS A 71 0.59 12.84 -10.21
N PHE A 72 1.40 12.24 -9.34
CA PHE A 72 2.55 11.43 -9.74
C PHE A 72 2.11 10.22 -10.54
N GLU A 73 1.14 9.46 -10.03
CA GLU A 73 0.62 8.25 -10.68
C GLU A 73 -0.10 8.56 -12.01
N GLU A 74 -0.87 9.64 -12.07
CA GLU A 74 -1.52 10.10 -13.30
C GLU A 74 -0.49 10.45 -14.38
N SER A 75 0.59 11.14 -14.02
CA SER A 75 1.70 11.46 -14.95
C SER A 75 2.42 10.19 -15.40
N VAL A 76 2.76 9.30 -14.48
CA VAL A 76 3.43 8.03 -14.79
C VAL A 76 2.58 7.15 -15.71
N LYS A 77 1.26 7.07 -15.47
CA LYS A 77 0.31 6.38 -16.35
C LYS A 77 0.34 6.94 -17.77
N HIS A 78 0.23 8.25 -17.88
CA HIS A 78 0.25 8.95 -19.17
C HIS A 78 1.56 8.68 -19.94
N ASP A 79 2.69 8.82 -19.25
CA ASP A 79 4.01 8.72 -19.86
C ASP A 79 4.34 7.27 -20.25
N PHE A 80 3.88 6.30 -19.46
CA PHE A 80 3.99 4.87 -19.81
C PHE A 80 3.20 4.53 -21.08
N LEU A 81 1.93 5.01 -21.17
CA LEU A 81 1.09 4.78 -22.34
C LEU A 81 1.64 5.45 -23.62
N ASN A 82 2.42 6.50 -23.47
CA ASN A 82 3.15 7.15 -24.58
C ASN A 82 4.48 6.45 -24.93
N GLY A 83 4.86 5.38 -24.21
CA GLY A 83 6.10 4.64 -24.44
C GLY A 83 7.37 5.35 -23.93
N GLU A 84 7.23 6.35 -23.06
CA GLU A 84 8.35 7.11 -22.48
C GLU A 84 8.98 6.38 -21.28
N ILE A 85 8.22 5.52 -20.60
CA ILE A 85 8.64 4.79 -19.40
C ILE A 85 8.82 3.29 -19.76
N PRO A 86 9.98 2.69 -19.46
CA PRO A 86 10.21 1.27 -19.71
C PRO A 86 9.66 0.37 -18.62
N GLY A 87 9.51 -0.92 -18.91
CA GLY A 87 9.18 -1.97 -17.92
C GLY A 87 7.69 -2.12 -17.66
N PHE A 88 7.33 -2.41 -16.40
CA PHE A 88 5.95 -2.57 -15.95
C PHE A 88 5.65 -1.57 -14.84
N VAL A 89 4.52 -0.89 -14.95
CA VAL A 89 4.07 0.12 -14.00
C VAL A 89 2.80 -0.36 -13.29
N HIS A 90 2.82 -0.29 -11.96
CA HIS A 90 1.69 -0.64 -11.10
C HIS A 90 1.29 0.59 -10.30
N LEU A 91 0.12 1.13 -10.58
CA LEU A 91 -0.35 2.39 -10.02
C LEU A 91 -0.92 2.23 -8.61
N TYR A 92 -0.76 3.24 -7.79
CA TYR A 92 -1.29 3.34 -6.42
C TYR A 92 -2.58 4.17 -6.33
N ILE A 93 -3.19 4.54 -7.47
CA ILE A 93 -4.42 5.35 -7.54
C ILE A 93 -5.56 4.65 -6.78
N GLY A 94 -6.20 5.39 -5.88
CA GLY A 94 -7.30 4.92 -5.05
C GLY A 94 -6.88 4.40 -3.66
N GLU A 95 -5.59 4.28 -3.38
CA GLU A 95 -5.05 3.78 -2.11
C GLU A 95 -4.26 4.87 -1.33
N GLU A 96 -4.26 6.13 -1.80
CA GLU A 96 -3.42 7.24 -1.31
C GLU A 96 -3.59 7.52 0.18
N ALA A 97 -4.80 7.32 0.71
CA ALA A 97 -5.09 7.57 2.11
C ALA A 97 -4.39 6.58 3.05
N ILE A 98 -4.12 5.35 2.58
CA ILE A 98 -3.42 4.34 3.39
C ILE A 98 -1.96 4.73 3.56
N ALA A 99 -1.24 4.93 2.45
CA ALA A 99 0.16 5.32 2.51
C ALA A 99 0.36 6.61 3.33
N THR A 100 -0.48 7.62 3.06
CA THR A 100 -0.42 8.92 3.74
C THR A 100 -0.69 8.79 5.23
N GLY A 101 -1.77 8.11 5.62
CA GLY A 101 -2.14 7.97 7.03
C GLY A 101 -1.09 7.20 7.83
N VAL A 102 -0.59 6.09 7.29
CA VAL A 102 0.45 5.29 7.96
C VAL A 102 1.76 6.07 8.07
N CYS A 103 2.27 6.60 6.96
CA CYS A 103 3.57 7.26 6.95
C CYS A 103 3.59 8.56 7.78
N SER A 104 2.45 9.26 7.87
CA SER A 104 2.32 10.46 8.73
C SER A 104 2.39 10.16 10.23
N ALA A 105 2.19 8.91 10.65
CA ALA A 105 2.39 8.47 12.02
C ALA A 105 3.84 8.07 12.34
N LEU A 106 4.70 7.98 11.32
CA LEU A 106 6.08 7.54 11.43
C LEU A 106 7.04 8.72 11.56
N ARG A 107 8.17 8.46 12.17
CA ARG A 107 9.33 9.37 12.13
C ARG A 107 10.12 9.13 10.83
N LYS A 108 10.99 10.07 10.50
CA LYS A 108 11.87 9.94 9.33
C LYS A 108 12.76 8.71 9.39
N ASP A 109 13.25 8.35 10.59
CA ASP A 109 14.15 7.22 10.81
C ASP A 109 13.45 5.88 11.03
N ASP A 110 12.11 5.83 11.07
CA ASP A 110 11.35 4.60 10.99
C ASP A 110 11.43 4.02 9.57
N MET A 111 11.30 2.72 9.44
CA MET A 111 11.51 2.02 8.19
C MET A 111 10.21 1.50 7.59
N ILE A 112 10.11 1.52 6.28
CA ILE A 112 8.99 0.91 5.56
C ILE A 112 9.51 -0.04 4.49
N GLU A 113 8.76 -1.11 4.25
CA GLU A 113 8.94 -2.04 3.15
C GLU A 113 7.64 -2.08 2.35
N SER A 114 7.74 -2.05 1.03
CA SER A 114 6.61 -1.87 0.15
C SER A 114 6.42 -3.03 -0.83
N THR A 115 5.41 -2.92 -1.66
CA THR A 115 5.04 -3.85 -2.72
C THR A 115 5.50 -3.33 -4.09
N HIS A 116 5.09 -4.02 -5.16
CA HIS A 116 5.23 -3.55 -6.54
C HIS A 116 4.49 -2.23 -6.84
N ARG A 117 3.60 -1.75 -5.94
CA ARG A 117 2.89 -0.46 -5.99
C ARG A 117 3.56 0.57 -5.07
N GLY A 118 4.89 0.63 -5.09
CA GLY A 118 5.67 1.35 -4.10
C GLY A 118 5.67 2.88 -4.21
N HIS A 119 5.12 3.47 -5.28
CA HIS A 119 5.21 4.92 -5.53
C HIS A 119 4.52 5.72 -4.42
N GLY A 120 3.27 5.35 -4.08
CA GLY A 120 2.54 6.04 -3.01
C GLY A 120 3.26 5.99 -1.67
N HIS A 121 3.80 4.82 -1.30
CA HIS A 121 4.57 4.66 -0.07
C HIS A 121 5.85 5.50 -0.05
N CYS A 122 6.55 5.54 -1.18
CA CYS A 122 7.79 6.29 -1.32
C CYS A 122 7.54 7.80 -1.18
N VAL A 123 6.50 8.33 -1.86
CA VAL A 123 6.07 9.73 -1.73
C VAL A 123 5.64 10.03 -0.29
N ALA A 124 4.80 9.19 0.30
CA ALA A 124 4.28 9.39 1.66
C ALA A 124 5.40 9.32 2.72
N LYS A 125 6.46 8.56 2.47
CA LYS A 125 7.63 8.50 3.36
C LYS A 125 8.58 9.69 3.19
N GLY A 126 8.34 10.55 2.19
CA GLY A 126 9.05 11.80 1.98
C GLY A 126 10.24 11.71 1.02
N ALA A 127 10.25 10.74 0.11
CA ALA A 127 11.27 10.66 -0.94
C ALA A 127 11.16 11.84 -1.91
N ASP A 128 12.27 12.19 -2.54
CA ASP A 128 12.33 13.25 -3.55
C ASP A 128 11.61 12.83 -4.83
N VAL A 129 10.49 13.49 -5.15
CA VAL A 129 9.67 13.18 -6.33
C VAL A 129 10.40 13.36 -7.66
N ASN A 130 11.38 14.30 -7.73
CA ASN A 130 12.19 14.50 -8.94
C ASN A 130 13.04 13.24 -9.19
N ARG A 131 13.71 12.76 -8.14
CA ARG A 131 14.52 11.55 -8.21
C ARG A 131 13.67 10.29 -8.40
N MET A 132 12.46 10.24 -7.84
CA MET A 132 11.51 9.16 -8.09
C MET A 132 11.11 9.12 -9.57
N MET A 133 10.73 10.27 -10.15
CA MET A 133 10.39 10.35 -11.57
C MET A 133 11.58 9.94 -12.44
N ALA A 134 12.78 10.43 -12.14
CA ALA A 134 14.00 10.04 -12.84
C ALA A 134 14.27 8.53 -12.75
N GLU A 135 13.99 7.90 -11.61
CA GLU A 135 14.13 6.45 -11.46
C GLU A 135 13.20 5.67 -12.38
N ILE A 136 11.94 6.07 -12.46
CA ILE A 136 10.93 5.42 -13.31
C ILE A 136 11.26 5.58 -14.79
N PHE A 137 11.83 6.73 -15.18
CA PHE A 137 12.36 6.96 -16.53
C PHE A 137 13.70 6.26 -16.82
N GLY A 138 14.24 5.48 -15.87
CA GLY A 138 15.52 4.77 -16.01
C GLY A 138 16.75 5.69 -16.04
N LYS A 139 16.67 6.86 -15.40
CA LYS A 139 17.71 7.88 -15.43
C LYS A 139 18.73 7.73 -14.30
N LYS A 140 19.98 8.09 -14.56
CA LYS A 140 21.11 8.02 -13.61
C LYS A 140 20.89 8.83 -12.34
N THR A 141 20.11 9.91 -12.40
CA THR A 141 19.78 10.77 -11.25
C THR A 141 18.67 10.20 -10.36
N GLY A 142 18.09 9.06 -10.74
CA GLY A 142 17.05 8.36 -9.96
C GLY A 142 17.53 7.90 -8.59
N LEU A 143 16.60 7.49 -7.73
CA LEU A 143 16.88 7.03 -6.37
C LEU A 143 17.78 5.78 -6.35
N CYS A 144 17.58 4.86 -7.30
CA CYS A 144 18.38 3.66 -7.52
C CYS A 144 19.24 3.77 -8.79
N GLN A 145 19.54 4.99 -9.25
CA GLN A 145 20.34 5.29 -10.45
C GLN A 145 19.73 4.68 -11.73
N GLY A 146 18.40 4.63 -11.81
CA GLY A 146 17.67 4.08 -12.96
C GLY A 146 17.68 2.55 -13.08
N ARG A 147 18.10 1.83 -12.03
CA ARG A 147 18.22 0.37 -12.02
C ARG A 147 17.01 -0.34 -11.41
N GLY A 148 16.27 0.33 -10.55
CA GLY A 148 15.11 -0.24 -9.85
C GLY A 148 13.83 -0.12 -10.67
N GLY A 149 13.63 0.99 -11.34
CA GLY A 149 12.39 1.31 -12.05
C GLY A 149 11.19 1.36 -11.11
N SER A 150 9.98 1.17 -11.66
CA SER A 150 8.71 1.31 -10.94
C SER A 150 8.59 0.39 -9.71
N MET A 151 8.99 -0.88 -9.83
CA MET A 151 8.70 -1.91 -8.81
C MET A 151 9.80 -2.08 -7.75
N HIS A 152 10.93 -1.38 -7.86
CA HIS A 152 12.09 -1.58 -6.98
C HIS A 152 12.69 -0.27 -6.49
N ILE A 153 11.87 0.78 -6.32
CA ILE A 153 12.30 2.06 -5.76
C ILE A 153 12.70 1.86 -4.31
N ALA A 154 13.87 2.37 -3.94
CA ALA A 154 14.36 2.40 -2.57
C ALA A 154 14.96 3.77 -2.25
N ASP A 155 14.76 4.26 -1.03
CA ASP A 155 15.40 5.47 -0.52
C ASP A 155 15.68 5.33 0.98
N PHE A 156 16.87 4.84 1.30
CA PHE A 156 17.30 4.66 2.68
C PHE A 156 17.40 5.98 3.46
N SER A 157 17.52 7.12 2.77
CA SER A 157 17.65 8.43 3.44
C SER A 157 16.35 8.85 4.15
N VAL A 158 15.23 8.27 3.75
CA VAL A 158 13.92 8.48 4.37
C VAL A 158 13.38 7.21 5.04
N GLY A 159 14.15 6.12 5.07
CA GLY A 159 13.74 4.84 5.66
C GLY A 159 12.87 3.98 4.75
N MET A 160 12.79 4.25 3.44
CA MET A 160 12.18 3.37 2.45
C MET A 160 13.17 2.27 2.07
N LEU A 161 13.00 1.06 2.63
CA LEU A 161 13.89 -0.08 2.40
C LEU A 161 13.81 -0.59 0.97
N GLY A 162 12.61 -0.57 0.39
CA GLY A 162 12.40 -0.86 -1.02
C GLY A 162 10.96 -1.19 -1.37
N ALA A 163 10.65 -0.99 -2.65
CA ALA A 163 9.52 -1.61 -3.31
C ALA A 163 9.97 -3.01 -3.77
N ASN A 164 9.06 -3.99 -3.71
CA ASN A 164 9.41 -5.38 -3.97
C ASN A 164 8.40 -6.05 -4.89
N GLY A 165 8.84 -6.48 -6.06
CA GLY A 165 8.03 -7.26 -7.00
C GLY A 165 7.76 -8.70 -6.56
N VAL A 166 8.52 -9.22 -5.58
CA VAL A 166 8.29 -10.56 -5.01
C VAL A 166 7.18 -10.51 -3.98
N VAL A 167 6.01 -11.00 -4.34
CA VAL A 167 4.83 -11.00 -3.46
C VAL A 167 5.12 -11.72 -2.15
N GLY A 168 4.97 -11.03 -1.02
CA GLY A 168 5.25 -11.54 0.32
C GLY A 168 6.74 -11.53 0.72
N GLY A 169 7.64 -11.02 -0.13
CA GLY A 169 9.07 -10.87 0.20
C GLY A 169 9.34 -9.83 1.28
N GLY A 170 8.54 -8.77 1.33
CA GLY A 170 8.70 -7.65 2.26
C GLY A 170 8.52 -8.01 3.75
N TYR A 171 7.75 -9.05 4.07
CA TYR A 171 7.48 -9.43 5.46
C TYR A 171 8.76 -9.68 6.26
N ASN A 172 9.64 -10.53 5.73
CA ASN A 172 10.88 -10.91 6.40
C ASN A 172 11.89 -9.76 6.42
N LEU A 173 11.89 -8.89 5.40
CA LEU A 173 12.74 -7.69 5.36
C LEU A 173 12.37 -6.71 6.47
N ALA A 174 11.09 -6.34 6.58
CA ALA A 174 10.62 -5.44 7.64
C ALA A 174 10.78 -6.05 9.05
N THR A 175 10.51 -7.36 9.18
CA THR A 175 10.72 -8.07 10.46
C THR A 175 12.21 -8.12 10.84
N GLY A 176 13.10 -8.34 9.85
CA GLY A 176 14.55 -8.27 10.05
C GLY A 176 15.03 -6.88 10.44
N ALA A 177 14.49 -5.82 9.82
CA ALA A 177 14.79 -4.44 10.19
C ALA A 177 14.32 -4.11 11.62
N ALA A 178 13.13 -4.56 12.03
CA ALA A 178 12.63 -4.43 13.40
C ALA A 178 13.49 -5.22 14.40
N LEU A 179 13.94 -6.42 14.02
CA LEU A 179 14.87 -7.23 14.80
C LEU A 179 16.21 -6.49 15.01
N ALA A 180 16.78 -5.96 13.93
CA ALA A 180 18.02 -5.19 13.99
C ALA A 180 17.89 -3.96 14.90
N SER A 181 16.78 -3.22 14.79
CA SER A 181 16.48 -2.06 15.64
C SER A 181 16.45 -2.44 17.11
N LYS A 182 15.70 -3.50 17.45
CA LYS A 182 15.51 -3.93 18.85
C LYS A 182 16.77 -4.60 19.45
N MET A 183 17.36 -5.54 18.73
CA MET A 183 18.36 -6.45 19.30
C MET A 183 19.79 -5.97 19.09
N ILE A 184 20.09 -5.34 17.95
CA ILE A 184 21.44 -4.93 17.56
C ILE A 184 21.65 -3.45 17.87
N LEU A 185 20.81 -2.59 17.29
CA LEU A 185 20.95 -1.13 17.41
C LEU A 185 20.40 -0.59 18.72
N LYS A 186 19.54 -1.36 19.41
CA LYS A 186 18.92 -1.01 20.70
C LYS A 186 18.27 0.37 20.69
N ASN A 187 17.54 0.67 19.62
CA ASN A 187 16.77 1.89 19.44
C ASN A 187 15.27 1.57 19.36
N ASP A 188 14.44 2.62 19.27
CA ASP A 188 12.98 2.52 19.27
C ASP A 188 12.37 2.69 17.87
N ARG A 189 13.15 2.50 16.78
CA ARG A 189 12.66 2.55 15.42
C ARG A 189 11.60 1.47 15.18
N VAL A 190 10.58 1.86 14.47
CA VAL A 190 9.50 0.96 14.03
C VAL A 190 9.70 0.62 12.57
N SER A 191 9.37 -0.61 12.19
CA SER A 191 9.31 -1.03 10.81
C SER A 191 7.86 -1.26 10.41
N VAL A 192 7.50 -0.91 9.18
CA VAL A 192 6.17 -1.17 8.61
C VAL A 192 6.35 -1.99 7.34
N VAL A 193 5.49 -2.99 7.13
CA VAL A 193 5.39 -3.70 5.87
C VAL A 193 4.00 -3.50 5.29
N PHE A 194 3.94 -3.01 4.04
CA PHE A 194 2.70 -2.94 3.27
C PHE A 194 2.55 -4.19 2.39
N PHE A 195 1.34 -4.67 2.23
CA PHE A 195 1.06 -5.85 1.41
C PHE A 195 -0.42 -5.96 1.04
N GLY A 196 -0.70 -6.52 -0.14
CA GLY A 196 -2.05 -6.78 -0.61
C GLY A 196 -2.65 -8.09 -0.06
N ASP A 197 -3.94 -8.30 -0.35
CA ASP A 197 -4.69 -9.51 0.01
C ASP A 197 -4.03 -10.81 -0.47
N GLY A 198 -3.53 -10.85 -1.71
CA GLY A 198 -2.86 -12.03 -2.25
C GLY A 198 -1.60 -12.43 -1.49
N ALA A 199 -0.84 -11.46 -1.00
CA ALA A 199 0.37 -11.71 -0.24
C ALA A 199 0.08 -12.39 1.10
N SER A 200 -1.09 -12.16 1.70
CA SER A 200 -1.49 -12.76 2.98
C SER A 200 -1.57 -14.30 2.94
N ASN A 201 -1.60 -14.90 1.75
CA ASN A 201 -1.61 -16.35 1.55
C ASN A 201 -0.21 -16.98 1.40
N ARG A 202 0.86 -16.16 1.49
CA ARG A 202 2.25 -16.67 1.42
C ARG A 202 2.70 -17.24 2.76
N GLY A 203 3.53 -18.31 2.71
CA GLY A 203 4.13 -18.89 3.91
C GLY A 203 4.94 -17.88 4.73
N THR A 204 5.64 -16.97 4.04
CA THR A 204 6.42 -15.89 4.66
C THR A 204 5.60 -14.94 5.55
N PHE A 205 4.28 -14.78 5.28
CA PHE A 205 3.38 -14.06 6.19
C PHE A 205 3.34 -14.72 7.58
N HIS A 206 3.11 -16.04 7.60
CA HIS A 206 2.99 -16.83 8.83
C HIS A 206 4.31 -16.86 9.60
N GLU A 207 5.43 -17.02 8.90
CA GLU A 207 6.78 -17.00 9.47
C GLU A 207 7.08 -15.65 10.15
N ALA A 208 6.87 -14.55 9.43
CA ALA A 208 7.13 -13.20 9.94
C ALA A 208 6.23 -12.83 11.13
N MET A 209 4.93 -13.13 11.04
CA MET A 209 3.96 -12.89 12.12
C MET A 209 4.35 -13.66 13.39
N ASN A 210 4.74 -14.92 13.25
CA ASN A 210 5.16 -15.75 14.39
C ASN A 210 6.42 -15.20 15.06
N VAL A 211 7.47 -14.90 14.29
CA VAL A 211 8.72 -14.34 14.83
C VAL A 211 8.50 -12.98 15.47
N ALA A 212 7.75 -12.10 14.79
CA ALA A 212 7.46 -10.76 15.28
C ALA A 212 6.70 -10.80 16.61
N SER A 213 5.71 -11.68 16.74
CA SER A 213 4.96 -11.86 17.97
C SER A 213 5.81 -12.45 19.09
N ALA A 214 6.45 -13.60 18.83
CA ALA A 214 7.25 -14.33 19.83
C ALA A 214 8.34 -13.44 20.46
N TRP A 215 8.94 -12.56 19.67
CA TRP A 215 10.02 -11.69 20.12
C TRP A 215 9.57 -10.24 20.38
N LYS A 216 8.26 -9.97 20.27
CA LYS A 216 7.67 -8.63 20.46
C LYS A 216 8.42 -7.57 19.66
N LEU A 217 8.63 -7.84 18.35
CA LEU A 217 9.37 -6.93 17.48
C LEU A 217 8.54 -5.68 17.17
N PRO A 218 9.15 -4.49 17.03
CA PRO A 218 8.49 -3.25 16.70
C PRO A 218 8.15 -3.19 15.19
N VAL A 219 7.29 -4.09 14.72
CA VAL A 219 6.85 -4.14 13.32
C VAL A 219 5.34 -4.02 13.21
N ILE A 220 4.87 -3.29 12.22
CA ILE A 220 3.45 -3.10 11.90
C ILE A 220 3.18 -3.72 10.54
N PHE A 221 2.20 -4.60 10.48
CA PHE A 221 1.73 -5.25 9.26
C PHE A 221 0.53 -4.50 8.73
N VAL A 222 0.65 -3.84 7.57
CA VAL A 222 -0.42 -3.06 6.95
C VAL A 222 -0.90 -3.78 5.70
N ASN A 223 -2.10 -4.34 5.78
CA ASN A 223 -2.76 -4.99 4.66
C ASN A 223 -3.59 -3.96 3.89
N GLU A 224 -3.23 -3.73 2.64
CA GLU A 224 -4.01 -2.98 1.66
C GLU A 224 -5.01 -3.94 1.03
N MET A 225 -6.16 -4.09 1.71
CA MET A 225 -7.20 -5.04 1.32
C MET A 225 -7.98 -4.48 0.13
N ASN A 226 -7.38 -4.59 -1.07
CA ASN A 226 -7.90 -4.00 -2.31
C ASN A 226 -8.72 -4.97 -3.18
N CYS A 227 -9.08 -6.11 -2.64
CA CYS A 227 -9.96 -7.14 -3.20
C CYS A 227 -9.38 -7.98 -4.36
N TRP A 228 -8.21 -7.67 -4.89
CA TRP A 228 -7.70 -8.32 -6.10
C TRP A 228 -6.22 -8.71 -6.02
N ALA A 229 -5.94 -10.01 -6.07
CA ALA A 229 -4.59 -10.55 -6.22
C ALA A 229 -4.32 -10.79 -7.72
N SER A 230 -3.69 -9.83 -8.42
CA SER A 230 -3.60 -9.84 -9.87
C SER A 230 -5.02 -9.93 -10.49
N THR A 231 -5.36 -11.01 -11.16
CA THR A 231 -6.68 -11.26 -11.76
C THR A 231 -7.64 -12.05 -10.85
N THR A 232 -7.20 -12.42 -9.64
CA THR A 232 -7.92 -13.32 -8.74
C THR A 232 -8.63 -12.55 -7.63
N PRO A 233 -9.96 -12.66 -7.48
CA PRO A 233 -10.68 -12.07 -6.36
C PRO A 233 -10.27 -12.73 -5.04
N TYR A 234 -10.03 -11.94 -3.97
CA TYR A 234 -9.56 -12.50 -2.70
C TYR A 234 -10.52 -13.54 -2.09
N ARG A 235 -11.83 -13.40 -2.31
CA ARG A 235 -12.87 -14.31 -1.80
C ARG A 235 -12.77 -15.73 -2.38
N THR A 236 -12.10 -15.90 -3.51
CA THR A 236 -11.89 -17.24 -4.10
C THR A 236 -10.69 -17.96 -3.48
N THR A 237 -9.81 -17.26 -2.81
CA THR A 237 -8.57 -17.81 -2.23
C THR A 237 -8.48 -17.67 -0.71
N CYS A 238 -9.41 -16.93 -0.10
CA CYS A 238 -9.41 -16.62 1.31
C CYS A 238 -10.80 -16.84 1.91
N ASN A 239 -10.94 -17.78 2.84
CA ASN A 239 -12.22 -18.12 3.44
C ASN A 239 -12.56 -17.23 4.66
N VAL A 240 -11.57 -16.58 5.27
CA VAL A 240 -11.83 -15.61 6.36
C VAL A 240 -12.47 -14.36 5.81
N GLU A 241 -13.40 -13.76 6.55
CA GLU A 241 -14.04 -12.52 6.13
C GLU A 241 -13.07 -11.35 6.15
N ASN A 242 -12.27 -11.26 7.20
CA ASN A 242 -11.22 -10.27 7.35
C ASN A 242 -9.87 -10.98 7.45
N ILE A 243 -8.89 -10.48 6.72
CA ILE A 243 -7.54 -11.06 6.76
C ILE A 243 -6.91 -10.85 8.15
N SER A 244 -7.26 -9.74 8.82
CA SER A 244 -6.82 -9.43 10.19
C SER A 244 -7.26 -10.47 11.23
N ASP A 245 -8.30 -11.28 10.97
CA ASP A 245 -8.72 -12.37 11.86
C ASP A 245 -7.61 -13.40 12.05
N ARG A 246 -6.71 -13.53 11.07
CA ARG A 246 -5.52 -14.42 11.16
C ARG A 246 -4.54 -13.99 12.24
N ALA A 247 -4.51 -12.69 12.59
CA ALA A 247 -3.60 -12.14 13.58
C ALA A 247 -3.83 -12.74 14.99
N ALA A 248 -5.07 -13.12 15.31
CA ALA A 248 -5.42 -13.76 16.57
C ALA A 248 -4.64 -15.07 16.81
N GLY A 249 -4.35 -15.84 15.75
CA GLY A 249 -3.56 -17.06 15.83
C GLY A 249 -2.11 -16.86 16.31
N TYR A 250 -1.62 -15.62 16.27
CA TYR A 250 -0.29 -15.20 16.72
C TYR A 250 -0.34 -14.35 17.99
N HIS A 251 -1.51 -14.19 18.59
CA HIS A 251 -1.73 -13.26 19.71
C HIS A 251 -1.33 -11.81 19.38
N VAL A 252 -1.60 -11.39 18.14
CA VAL A 252 -1.34 -10.05 17.61
C VAL A 252 -2.66 -9.32 17.45
N PRO A 253 -2.78 -8.05 17.90
CA PRO A 253 -4.00 -7.28 17.66
C PRO A 253 -4.25 -7.08 16.16
N GLY A 254 -5.46 -7.40 15.70
CA GLY A 254 -5.97 -7.09 14.37
C GLY A 254 -6.89 -5.87 14.42
N VAL A 255 -6.64 -4.88 13.59
CA VAL A 255 -7.41 -3.63 13.51
C VAL A 255 -7.92 -3.46 12.09
N ILE A 256 -9.21 -3.19 11.91
CA ILE A 256 -9.83 -2.92 10.61
C ILE A 256 -10.13 -1.44 10.51
N VAL A 257 -9.73 -0.83 9.39
CA VAL A 257 -9.99 0.59 9.11
C VAL A 257 -10.55 0.79 7.71
N ASP A 258 -11.30 1.87 7.53
CA ASP A 258 -11.64 2.38 6.20
C ASP A 258 -10.35 2.95 5.56
N GLY A 259 -9.81 2.25 4.57
CA GLY A 259 -8.58 2.63 3.86
C GLY A 259 -8.73 3.87 2.99
N GLN A 260 -9.96 4.37 2.81
CA GLN A 260 -10.21 5.62 2.07
C GLN A 260 -10.26 6.85 2.99
N ASP A 261 -10.29 6.63 4.30
CA ASP A 261 -10.29 7.69 5.31
C ASP A 261 -8.89 7.85 5.93
N VAL A 262 -8.12 8.82 5.43
CA VAL A 262 -6.76 9.09 5.91
C VAL A 262 -6.70 9.37 7.43
N PHE A 263 -7.73 9.98 8.00
CA PHE A 263 -7.78 10.26 9.45
C PHE A 263 -7.95 8.97 10.26
N ALA A 264 -8.77 8.02 9.78
CA ALA A 264 -8.94 6.73 10.44
C ALA A 264 -7.67 5.89 10.35
N VAL A 265 -7.04 5.85 9.18
CA VAL A 265 -5.77 5.17 8.96
C VAL A 265 -4.66 5.74 9.85
N TYR A 266 -4.56 7.08 9.92
CA TYR A 266 -3.57 7.76 10.76
C TYR A 266 -3.72 7.40 12.25
N GLU A 267 -4.94 7.41 12.78
CA GLU A 267 -5.15 7.06 14.19
C GLU A 267 -4.79 5.60 14.49
N ALA A 268 -5.20 4.66 13.64
CA ALA A 268 -4.82 3.26 13.81
C ALA A 268 -3.30 3.06 13.73
N ALA A 269 -2.64 3.72 12.77
CA ALA A 269 -1.20 3.67 12.63
C ALA A 269 -0.48 4.29 13.84
N LYS A 270 -0.96 5.43 14.35
CA LYS A 270 -0.42 6.11 15.53
C LYS A 270 -0.48 5.22 16.78
N GLU A 271 -1.60 4.53 16.99
CA GLU A 271 -1.75 3.58 18.09
C GLU A 271 -0.80 2.38 17.94
N ALA A 272 -0.73 1.80 16.74
CA ALA A 272 0.16 0.70 16.43
C ALA A 272 1.65 1.07 16.63
N VAL A 273 2.04 2.29 16.21
CA VAL A 273 3.40 2.82 16.43
C VAL A 273 3.69 2.99 17.92
N ALA A 274 2.74 3.53 18.69
CA ALA A 274 2.90 3.70 20.13
C ALA A 274 3.10 2.35 20.84
N ARG A 275 2.30 1.33 20.49
CA ARG A 275 2.46 -0.04 21.00
C ARG A 275 3.82 -0.63 20.66
N ALA A 276 4.24 -0.51 19.40
CA ALA A 276 5.52 -1.04 18.93
C ALA A 276 6.69 -0.41 19.70
N ARG A 277 6.69 0.92 19.89
CA ARG A 277 7.71 1.65 20.67
C ARG A 277 7.70 1.31 22.15
N ALA A 278 6.51 1.00 22.70
CA ALA A 278 6.41 0.55 24.10
C ALA A 278 6.92 -0.89 24.31
N GLY A 279 7.34 -1.58 23.22
CA GLY A 279 7.81 -2.97 23.30
C GLY A 279 6.70 -4.00 23.47
N GLU A 280 5.45 -3.61 23.19
CA GLU A 280 4.28 -4.51 23.31
C GLU A 280 4.17 -5.48 22.12
N GLY A 281 4.95 -5.28 21.06
CA GLY A 281 5.02 -6.14 19.90
C GLY A 281 4.26 -5.63 18.69
N PRO A 282 4.02 -6.49 17.68
CA PRO A 282 3.44 -6.10 16.40
C PRO A 282 1.94 -5.78 16.50
N THR A 283 1.45 -5.07 15.49
CA THR A 283 0.02 -4.85 15.21
C THR A 283 -0.25 -5.16 13.77
N PHE A 284 -1.40 -5.76 13.47
CA PHE A 284 -1.90 -5.96 12.12
C PHE A 284 -3.01 -4.93 11.84
N ILE A 285 -2.84 -4.12 10.80
CA ILE A 285 -3.85 -3.17 10.32
C ILE A 285 -4.37 -3.69 8.98
N GLU A 286 -5.67 -3.91 8.87
CA GLU A 286 -6.34 -4.21 7.62
C GLU A 286 -7.07 -2.95 7.14
N ALA A 287 -6.53 -2.29 6.13
CA ALA A 287 -7.12 -1.11 5.50
C ALA A 287 -7.98 -1.55 4.32
N LYS A 288 -9.29 -1.45 4.47
CA LYS A 288 -10.25 -1.80 3.44
C LYS A 288 -10.24 -0.76 2.33
N THR A 289 -9.93 -1.21 1.11
CA THR A 289 -9.86 -0.38 -0.08
C THR A 289 -10.28 -1.18 -1.31
N TYR A 290 -10.17 -0.60 -2.49
CA TYR A 290 -10.43 -1.28 -3.74
C TYR A 290 -9.40 -0.85 -4.78
N ARG A 291 -8.82 -1.82 -5.51
CA ARG A 291 -7.90 -1.54 -6.61
C ARG A 291 -8.67 -0.99 -7.81
N ILE A 292 -8.55 0.31 -8.03
CA ILE A 292 -9.30 1.03 -9.07
C ILE A 292 -8.72 0.75 -10.46
N GLU A 293 -7.42 0.86 -10.60
CA GLU A 293 -6.72 0.60 -11.85
C GLU A 293 -6.49 -0.90 -12.07
N GLY A 294 -6.15 -1.30 -13.28
CA GLY A 294 -5.74 -2.66 -13.59
C GLY A 294 -4.57 -3.14 -12.73
N HIS A 295 -4.20 -4.41 -12.85
CA HIS A 295 -3.06 -4.91 -12.08
C HIS A 295 -1.78 -4.13 -12.42
N PHE A 296 -1.57 -3.84 -13.70
CA PHE A 296 -0.52 -2.96 -14.22
C PHE A 296 -1.11 -2.06 -15.33
N VAL A 297 -0.39 -1.03 -15.74
CA VAL A 297 -0.82 -0.16 -16.84
C VAL A 297 -0.80 -0.95 -18.15
N GLY A 298 -1.97 -1.05 -18.80
CA GLY A 298 -2.16 -1.90 -19.98
C GLY A 298 -2.83 -3.25 -19.70
N ASP A 299 -3.20 -3.54 -18.44
CA ASP A 299 -4.04 -4.68 -18.10
C ASP A 299 -5.44 -4.49 -18.74
N PRO A 300 -5.92 -5.44 -19.59
CA PRO A 300 -7.22 -5.31 -20.25
C PRO A 300 -8.42 -5.51 -19.32
N GLU A 301 -8.19 -5.91 -18.07
CA GLU A 301 -9.18 -6.06 -16.99
C GLU A 301 -10.40 -6.92 -17.32
N LEU A 302 -10.25 -7.95 -18.15
CA LEU A 302 -11.35 -8.84 -18.58
C LEU A 302 -11.95 -9.69 -17.44
N TYR A 303 -11.33 -9.68 -16.26
CA TYR A 303 -11.73 -10.44 -15.07
C TYR A 303 -12.69 -9.70 -14.14
N ARG A 304 -13.03 -8.43 -14.43
CA ARG A 304 -13.95 -7.62 -13.60
C ARG A 304 -14.79 -6.66 -14.44
N ASP A 305 -15.87 -6.18 -13.84
CA ASP A 305 -16.76 -5.21 -14.47
C ASP A 305 -16.18 -3.78 -14.33
N HIS A 306 -15.94 -3.14 -15.46
CA HIS A 306 -15.45 -1.76 -15.51
C HIS A 306 -16.46 -0.75 -14.97
N ALA A 307 -17.77 -0.94 -15.25
CA ALA A 307 -18.80 -0.01 -14.78
C ALA A 307 -18.92 -0.05 -13.25
N GLU A 308 -18.84 -1.25 -12.66
CA GLU A 308 -18.80 -1.42 -11.20
C GLU A 308 -17.54 -0.75 -10.62
N THR A 309 -16.37 -0.98 -11.21
CA THR A 309 -15.12 -0.37 -10.77
C THR A 309 -15.18 1.16 -10.81
N GLN A 310 -15.70 1.75 -11.89
CA GLN A 310 -15.84 3.20 -12.01
C GLN A 310 -16.84 3.77 -10.99
N LYS A 311 -17.92 3.04 -10.72
CA LYS A 311 -18.86 3.43 -9.66
C LYS A 311 -18.20 3.42 -8.28
N ILE A 312 -17.44 2.36 -7.96
CA ILE A 312 -16.68 2.27 -6.70
C ILE A 312 -15.72 3.46 -6.59
N TYR A 313 -14.96 3.75 -7.64
CA TYR A 313 -14.04 4.88 -7.66
C TYR A 313 -14.72 6.22 -7.42
N HIS A 314 -15.82 6.46 -8.13
CA HIS A 314 -16.60 7.68 -7.96
C HIS A 314 -17.08 7.87 -6.52
N ASP A 315 -17.53 6.77 -5.87
CA ASP A 315 -18.15 6.80 -4.56
C ASP A 315 -17.12 6.80 -3.41
N THR A 316 -15.90 6.30 -3.66
CA THR A 316 -14.88 6.06 -2.61
C THR A 316 -13.53 6.73 -2.87
N ASP A 317 -13.43 7.67 -3.80
CA ASP A 317 -12.18 8.40 -4.06
C ASP A 317 -11.67 9.10 -2.78
N PRO A 318 -10.48 8.74 -2.28
CA PRO A 318 -9.97 9.25 -1.00
C PRO A 318 -9.74 10.77 -1.00
N LEU A 319 -9.42 11.39 -2.14
CA LEU A 319 -9.27 12.84 -2.21
C LEU A 319 -10.62 13.55 -2.09
N LYS A 320 -11.67 13.03 -2.73
CA LYS A 320 -13.03 13.58 -2.59
C LYS A 320 -13.56 13.38 -1.16
N MET A 321 -13.34 12.20 -0.59
CA MET A 321 -13.73 11.91 0.79
C MET A 321 -13.01 12.82 1.78
N PHE A 322 -11.72 13.08 1.57
CA PHE A 322 -10.95 14.02 2.39
C PHE A 322 -11.56 15.42 2.34
N ARG A 323 -11.78 15.98 1.13
CA ARG A 323 -12.34 17.34 0.95
C ARG A 323 -13.67 17.48 1.71
N ALA A 324 -14.58 16.52 1.57
CA ALA A 324 -15.85 16.52 2.28
C ALA A 324 -15.69 16.46 3.81
N LYS A 325 -14.77 15.61 4.30
CA LYS A 325 -14.50 15.44 5.73
C LYS A 325 -13.78 16.67 6.32
N ALA A 326 -12.78 17.21 5.64
CA ALA A 326 -12.04 18.38 6.08
C ALA A 326 -12.92 19.64 6.18
N ALA A 327 -13.81 19.83 5.20
CA ALA A 327 -14.81 20.90 5.25
C ALA A 327 -15.78 20.74 6.44
N LYS A 328 -16.29 19.53 6.66
CA LYS A 328 -17.16 19.20 7.82
C LYS A 328 -16.48 19.46 9.16
N LEU A 329 -15.20 19.15 9.26
CA LEU A 329 -14.36 19.38 10.44
C LEU A 329 -13.83 20.82 10.54
N LYS A 330 -14.10 21.68 9.54
CA LYS A 330 -13.62 23.07 9.45
C LYS A 330 -12.08 23.16 9.48
N LEU A 331 -11.42 22.20 8.89
CA LEU A 331 -9.96 22.15 8.80
C LEU A 331 -9.44 22.83 7.54
N MET A 332 -10.16 22.67 6.41
CA MET A 332 -9.77 23.25 5.11
C MET A 332 -11.00 23.64 4.30
N THR A 333 -10.86 24.65 3.47
CA THR A 333 -11.86 25.06 2.47
C THR A 333 -11.59 24.38 1.12
N ALA A 334 -12.56 24.50 0.19
CA ALA A 334 -12.39 24.00 -1.17
C ALA A 334 -11.26 24.75 -1.90
N GLU A 335 -11.18 26.07 -1.74
CA GLU A 335 -10.17 26.94 -2.37
C GLU A 335 -8.76 26.60 -1.88
N GLU A 336 -8.60 26.27 -0.59
CA GLU A 336 -7.31 25.83 -0.03
C GLU A 336 -6.89 24.47 -0.63
N CYS A 337 -7.83 23.55 -0.83
CA CYS A 337 -7.56 22.29 -1.52
C CYS A 337 -7.18 22.52 -2.99
N ASP A 338 -7.89 23.42 -3.69
CA ASP A 338 -7.60 23.74 -5.10
C ASP A 338 -6.21 24.37 -5.28
N ALA A 339 -5.78 25.18 -4.32
CA ALA A 339 -4.43 25.74 -4.30
C ALA A 339 -3.36 24.66 -4.13
N ILE A 340 -3.62 23.66 -3.29
CA ILE A 340 -2.72 22.50 -3.12
C ILE A 340 -2.70 21.65 -4.39
N ASP A 341 -3.85 21.42 -5.05
CA ASP A 341 -3.89 20.69 -6.32
C ASP A 341 -3.00 21.34 -7.39
N ALA A 342 -3.10 22.66 -7.54
CA ALA A 342 -2.27 23.42 -8.49
C ALA A 342 -0.77 23.31 -8.14
N LYS A 343 -0.42 23.38 -6.85
CA LYS A 343 0.95 23.20 -6.37
C LYS A 343 1.49 21.80 -6.67
N CYS A 344 0.68 20.76 -6.41
CA CYS A 344 1.07 19.38 -6.68
C CYS A 344 1.23 19.12 -8.18
N GLU A 345 0.34 19.66 -9.01
CA GLU A 345 0.44 19.55 -10.46
C GLU A 345 1.73 20.17 -10.99
N GLN A 346 2.09 21.38 -10.51
CA GLN A 346 3.35 22.01 -10.90
C GLN A 346 4.55 21.21 -10.43
N LYS A 347 4.54 20.70 -9.19
CA LYS A 347 5.59 19.83 -8.64
C LYS A 347 5.86 18.60 -9.50
N ILE A 348 4.81 17.98 -10.04
CA ILE A 348 4.97 16.80 -10.89
C ILE A 348 5.45 17.16 -12.29
N LYS A 349 5.03 18.29 -12.84
CA LYS A 349 5.59 18.83 -14.11
C LYS A 349 7.09 19.08 -13.99
N ASP A 350 7.51 19.72 -12.89
CA ASP A 350 8.93 19.98 -12.63
C ASP A 350 9.72 18.66 -12.46
N ALA A 351 9.12 17.66 -11.80
CA ALA A 351 9.74 16.34 -11.66
C ALA A 351 9.90 15.60 -13.00
N LYS A 352 8.90 15.70 -13.89
CA LYS A 352 9.01 15.15 -15.24
C LYS A 352 10.11 15.86 -16.04
N GLU A 353 10.16 17.19 -15.99
CA GLU A 353 11.20 17.97 -16.66
C GLU A 353 12.60 17.59 -16.15
N TYR A 354 12.78 17.45 -14.83
CA TYR A 354 14.02 16.96 -14.23
C TYR A 354 14.41 15.60 -14.77
N ALA A 355 13.48 14.65 -14.84
CA ALA A 355 13.72 13.32 -15.36
C ALA A 355 14.11 13.34 -16.85
N MET A 356 13.41 14.16 -17.66
CA MET A 356 13.69 14.28 -19.10
C MET A 356 15.06 14.90 -19.38
N GLN A 357 15.52 15.84 -18.58
CA GLN A 357 16.84 16.47 -18.69
C GLN A 357 17.97 15.59 -18.17
N SER A 358 17.66 14.54 -17.40
CA SER A 358 18.64 13.65 -16.80
C SER A 358 19.17 12.62 -17.81
N GLU A 359 20.44 12.29 -17.69
CA GLU A 359 21.10 11.27 -18.52
C GLU A 359 20.68 9.86 -18.11
N TYR A 360 20.79 8.92 -19.05
CA TYR A 360 20.73 7.49 -18.75
C TYR A 360 22.01 7.00 -18.06
N ALA A 361 21.92 5.90 -17.31
CA ALA A 361 23.11 5.25 -16.78
C ALA A 361 23.97 4.73 -17.93
N ASP A 362 25.31 4.80 -17.75
CA ASP A 362 26.24 4.25 -18.76
C ASP A 362 26.11 2.72 -18.77
N ALA A 363 25.99 2.16 -19.99
CA ALA A 363 25.89 0.71 -20.16
C ALA A 363 27.14 -0.04 -19.66
N SER A 364 28.31 0.59 -19.63
CA SER A 364 29.53 -0.01 -19.07
C SER A 364 29.49 -0.18 -17.55
N GLU A 365 28.59 0.54 -16.85
CA GLU A 365 28.44 0.47 -15.39
C GLU A 365 27.42 -0.59 -14.94
N TYR A 366 26.91 -1.46 -15.85
CA TYR A 366 25.80 -2.37 -15.49
C TYR A 366 26.17 -3.38 -14.38
N MET A 367 27.42 -3.79 -14.30
CA MET A 367 27.93 -4.69 -13.25
C MET A 367 28.27 -3.98 -11.93
N LYS A 368 28.40 -2.65 -11.96
CA LYS A 368 28.66 -1.87 -10.77
C LYS A 368 27.49 -2.03 -9.78
N TYR A 369 27.77 -2.29 -8.55
CA TYR A 369 26.80 -2.55 -7.47
C TYR A 369 26.10 -3.92 -7.48
N VAL A 370 26.50 -4.86 -8.36
CA VAL A 370 26.01 -6.24 -8.31
C VAL A 370 26.73 -7.03 -7.22
N TYR A 371 28.01 -6.79 -7.05
CA TYR A 371 28.86 -7.35 -6.01
C TYR A 371 29.57 -6.24 -5.25
N VAL A 372 30.07 -6.57 -4.07
CA VAL A 372 30.97 -5.68 -3.33
C VAL A 372 32.30 -5.66 -4.09
N ASP A 373 32.75 -4.47 -4.44
CA ASP A 373 34.11 -4.29 -4.98
C ASP A 373 35.11 -4.47 -3.85
N ASP A 374 36.16 -5.27 -4.06
CA ASP A 374 37.25 -5.51 -3.10
C ASP A 374 38.12 -4.27 -2.86
#